data_4eb1179c49b2cc905e523d0e4c11efd9
#
_entry.id   4eb1179c49b2cc905e523d0e4c11efd9
#
_cell.length_a   1.000
_cell.length_b   1.000
_cell.length_c   1.000
_cell.angle_alpha   90.00
_cell.angle_beta   90.00
_cell.angle_gamma   90.00
#
_symmetry.space_group_name_H-M   'P 1'
#
loop_
_entity.id
_entity.type
_entity.pdbx_description
1 polymer ?
#
loop_
_entity_poly.entity_id
_entity_poly.type
_entity_poly.pdbx_seq_one_letter_code
_entity_poly.pdbx_strand_id
1 'polypeptide(L)'
;MVRYIFLVSVALFCLSCDNLATNVSSAEQNEPLTATEIIHQMDVGFNLGNTFENGYNSTDSYEIAQLILLYKESGMNHIRIPVTWMEGFDGDPLSDENGKVNFNHPRFLELKKVIDFALEQGLYVVINAHHERHFKENYDNSDSFNDKFTTLWTDIANFFQEYDQRLIFEVLNEPEGAFGQMGGDPSHNDPLAIEYTRKIMQIGIDAIRSTGGNNRTRIVMIGTNSWGNHNQIFTNYPDRESLPGGGEDDYLAIQIHSYDPWEFCGQDGDNSAYPGNDVIINRMKEVASHGEELGVPLHYGEFGVGRRISQSQRDTRLVRDYYRTVVQTAKAEGMASSAWDDRGWFGLTNGSAENGFSFRFGIVPYMLQSP
;
A
#
# COMPACT_ATOMS: atom_id res chain seq x y z
N MET A 1 -6.37 14.99 92.50
CA MET A 1 -5.54 14.70 91.38
C MET A 1 -5.43 13.18 91.21
N VAL A 2 -6.25 12.56 90.44
CA VAL A 2 -6.34 11.11 90.24
C VAL A 2 -5.71 10.78 88.86
N ARG A 3 -4.66 9.99 88.83
CA ARG A 3 -4.03 9.46 87.65
C ARG A 3 -4.67 8.11 87.27
N TYR A 4 -5.27 8.04 86.12
CA TYR A 4 -5.68 6.78 85.50
C TYR A 4 -4.55 6.15 84.70
N ILE A 5 -4.21 4.90 84.99
CA ILE A 5 -3.31 4.04 84.28
C ILE A 5 -4.12 3.24 83.28
N PHE A 6 -3.87 3.37 81.97
CA PHE A 6 -4.45 2.49 80.96
C PHE A 6 -3.47 1.35 80.65
N LEU A 7 -3.92 0.13 80.92
CA LEU A 7 -3.26 -1.09 80.47
C LEU A 7 -3.62 -1.37 79.01
N VAL A 8 -2.60 -1.48 78.19
CA VAL A 8 -2.74 -1.87 76.77
C VAL A 8 -2.41 -3.37 76.71
N SER A 9 -3.44 -4.20 76.43
CA SER A 9 -3.26 -5.62 76.11
C SER A 9 -2.78 -5.79 74.68
N VAL A 10 -1.62 -6.39 74.50
CA VAL A 10 -1.08 -6.79 73.20
C VAL A 10 -1.59 -8.16 72.85
N ALA A 11 -2.45 -8.25 71.81
CA ALA A 11 -2.87 -9.54 71.25
C ALA A 11 -1.90 -9.87 70.09
N LEU A 12 -1.12 -10.94 70.18
CA LEU A 12 -0.34 -11.52 69.12
C LEU A 12 -1.30 -12.22 68.14
N PHE A 13 -1.38 -11.67 66.93
CA PHE A 13 -1.97 -12.39 65.81
C PHE A 13 -0.84 -13.08 65.02
N CYS A 14 -0.86 -14.41 65.01
CA CYS A 14 -0.06 -15.18 64.04
C CYS A 14 -0.67 -15.02 62.65
N LEU A 15 0.03 -14.31 61.76
CA LEU A 15 -0.27 -14.28 60.34
C LEU A 15 0.33 -15.52 59.69
N SER A 16 -0.53 -16.43 59.24
CA SER A 16 -0.17 -17.48 58.30
C SER A 16 0.22 -16.85 56.96
N CYS A 17 1.38 -17.17 56.46
CA CYS A 17 1.81 -16.83 55.10
C CYS A 17 1.03 -17.69 54.12
N ASP A 18 -0.10 -17.18 53.61
CA ASP A 18 -0.68 -17.69 52.37
C ASP A 18 0.11 -17.12 51.19
N ASN A 19 0.65 -18.03 50.39
CA ASN A 19 1.30 -17.73 49.13
C ASN A 19 0.29 -17.05 48.16
N LEU A 20 0.35 -15.73 48.08
CA LEU A 20 -0.21 -15.00 46.98
C LEU A 20 0.67 -15.28 45.74
N ALA A 21 0.31 -16.34 45.01
CA ALA A 21 0.73 -16.47 43.61
C ALA A 21 0.18 -15.24 42.86
N THR A 22 1.02 -14.30 42.59
CA THR A 22 0.75 -13.21 41.63
C THR A 22 0.46 -13.89 40.31
N ASN A 23 -0.81 -13.98 39.94
CA ASN A 23 -1.21 -14.15 38.55
C ASN A 23 -0.65 -12.96 37.80
N VAL A 24 0.53 -13.12 37.20
CA VAL A 24 0.96 -12.29 36.09
C VAL A 24 -0.03 -12.60 34.98
N SER A 25 -1.00 -11.72 34.82
CA SER A 25 -1.83 -11.67 33.63
C SER A 25 -0.87 -11.76 32.43
N SER A 26 -0.88 -12.90 31.77
CA SER A 26 -0.33 -12.99 30.43
C SER A 26 -1.00 -11.87 29.64
N ALA A 27 -0.20 -10.90 29.16
CA ALA A 27 -0.70 -9.95 28.18
C ALA A 27 -1.41 -10.79 27.11
N GLU A 28 -2.70 -10.53 26.91
CA GLU A 28 -3.44 -11.09 25.79
C GLU A 28 -2.62 -10.71 24.56
N GLN A 29 -1.93 -11.67 23.97
CA GLN A 29 -1.36 -11.51 22.64
C GLN A 29 -2.58 -11.41 21.74
N ASN A 30 -2.95 -10.19 21.37
CA ASN A 30 -3.96 -9.99 20.34
C ASN A 30 -3.50 -10.76 19.11
N GLU A 31 -4.32 -11.69 18.64
CA GLU A 31 -4.07 -12.39 17.39
C GLU A 31 -3.85 -11.36 16.27
N PRO A 32 -2.94 -11.64 15.33
CA PRO A 32 -2.72 -10.74 14.21
C PRO A 32 -4.01 -10.49 13.45
N LEU A 33 -4.24 -9.25 13.02
CA LEU A 33 -5.39 -8.92 12.19
C LEU A 33 -5.28 -9.63 10.82
N THR A 34 -6.38 -10.10 10.32
CA THR A 34 -6.49 -10.69 8.97
C THR A 34 -6.27 -9.65 7.87
N ALA A 35 -5.98 -10.11 6.65
CA ALA A 35 -5.88 -9.20 5.51
C ALA A 35 -7.16 -8.38 5.30
N THR A 36 -8.33 -8.99 5.45
CA THR A 36 -9.63 -8.32 5.32
C THR A 36 -9.80 -7.21 6.35
N GLU A 37 -9.45 -7.46 7.62
CA GLU A 37 -9.55 -6.46 8.68
C GLU A 37 -8.60 -5.28 8.44
N ILE A 38 -7.37 -5.53 7.99
CA ILE A 38 -6.40 -4.48 7.69
C ILE A 38 -6.84 -3.66 6.48
N ILE A 39 -7.25 -4.30 5.37
CA ILE A 39 -7.74 -3.60 4.17
C ILE A 39 -8.96 -2.73 4.52
N HIS A 40 -9.87 -3.23 5.34
CA HIS A 40 -11.02 -2.43 5.79
C HIS A 40 -10.59 -1.22 6.65
N GLN A 41 -9.57 -1.36 7.51
CA GLN A 41 -9.05 -0.27 8.33
C GLN A 41 -8.21 0.73 7.53
N MET A 42 -7.59 0.32 6.42
CA MET A 42 -6.89 1.23 5.51
C MET A 42 -7.84 2.24 4.87
N ASP A 43 -9.09 1.86 4.59
CA ASP A 43 -10.16 2.72 4.04
C ASP A 43 -9.65 3.55 2.83
N VAL A 44 -9.42 4.84 3.03
CA VAL A 44 -8.96 5.77 2.00
C VAL A 44 -7.55 6.26 2.31
N GLY A 45 -6.71 6.32 1.30
CA GLY A 45 -5.35 6.82 1.39
C GLY A 45 -4.90 7.59 0.13
N PHE A 46 -3.61 7.84 0.08
CA PHE A 46 -2.98 8.54 -1.03
C PHE A 46 -1.64 7.90 -1.39
N ASN A 47 -1.22 8.12 -2.64
CA ASN A 47 0.12 7.80 -3.09
C ASN A 47 1.06 8.99 -2.91
N LEU A 48 2.25 8.76 -2.38
CA LEU A 48 3.36 9.71 -2.38
C LEU A 48 4.11 9.61 -3.73
N GLY A 49 3.42 9.99 -4.81
CA GLY A 49 3.92 9.81 -6.16
C GLY A 49 5.04 10.76 -6.55
N ASN A 50 5.84 10.35 -7.54
CA ASN A 50 6.98 11.08 -8.09
C ASN A 50 8.06 11.42 -7.07
N THR A 51 8.20 10.60 -6.01
CA THR A 51 9.11 10.87 -4.90
C THR A 51 10.25 9.83 -4.84
N PHE A 52 10.01 8.62 -4.31
CA PHE A 52 11.04 7.60 -4.18
C PHE A 52 11.15 6.66 -5.38
N GLU A 53 10.24 6.75 -6.33
CA GLU A 53 10.27 5.95 -7.55
C GLU A 53 10.96 6.63 -8.73
N ASN A 54 11.04 7.97 -8.76
CA ASN A 54 11.67 8.69 -9.88
C ASN A 54 12.34 10.03 -9.50
N GLY A 55 12.15 10.54 -8.28
CA GLY A 55 12.84 11.73 -7.79
C GLY A 55 12.41 13.07 -8.41
N TYR A 56 11.26 13.14 -9.07
CA TYR A 56 10.74 14.43 -9.55
C TYR A 56 10.31 15.35 -8.42
N ASN A 57 9.88 14.76 -7.31
CA ASN A 57 9.58 15.47 -6.07
C ASN A 57 10.71 15.28 -5.07
N SER A 58 10.80 16.18 -4.09
CA SER A 58 11.75 16.11 -2.98
C SER A 58 11.58 14.83 -2.17
N THR A 59 12.69 14.17 -1.84
CA THR A 59 12.75 13.04 -0.91
C THR A 59 13.02 13.47 0.53
N ASP A 60 13.05 14.77 0.82
CA ASP A 60 13.26 15.31 2.17
C ASP A 60 12.13 14.90 3.10
N SER A 61 12.44 14.08 4.09
CA SER A 61 11.48 13.57 5.06
C SER A 61 10.78 14.65 5.86
N TYR A 62 11.41 15.81 6.08
CA TYR A 62 10.78 16.95 6.77
C TYR A 62 9.66 17.57 5.92
N GLU A 63 9.88 17.73 4.62
CA GLU A 63 8.84 18.21 3.70
C GLU A 63 7.69 17.22 3.61
N ILE A 64 8.02 15.93 3.45
CA ILE A 64 7.03 14.86 3.32
C ILE A 64 6.18 14.71 4.59
N ALA A 65 6.78 14.90 5.77
CA ALA A 65 6.04 14.85 7.04
C ALA A 65 4.88 15.86 7.08
N GLN A 66 5.07 17.08 6.56
CA GLN A 66 4.00 18.07 6.48
C GLN A 66 2.87 17.66 5.52
N LEU A 67 3.23 17.00 4.42
CA LEU A 67 2.27 16.46 3.47
C LEU A 67 1.47 15.32 4.09
N ILE A 68 2.14 14.41 4.82
CA ILE A 68 1.48 13.31 5.55
C ILE A 68 0.47 13.86 6.56
N LEU A 69 0.84 14.90 7.33
CA LEU A 69 -0.07 15.51 8.29
C LEU A 69 -1.31 16.12 7.61
N LEU A 70 -1.14 16.80 6.48
CA LEU A 70 -2.27 17.36 5.72
C LEU A 70 -3.27 16.26 5.31
N TYR A 71 -2.78 15.12 4.80
CA TYR A 71 -3.65 14.02 4.41
C TYR A 71 -4.27 13.31 5.61
N LYS A 72 -3.49 13.08 6.67
CA LYS A 72 -3.99 12.52 7.93
C LYS A 72 -5.13 13.36 8.53
N GLU A 73 -4.95 14.67 8.60
CA GLU A 73 -5.95 15.61 9.11
C GLU A 73 -7.22 15.65 8.25
N SER A 74 -7.13 15.32 6.96
CA SER A 74 -8.30 15.18 6.10
C SER A 74 -9.12 13.90 6.38
N GLY A 75 -8.58 12.95 7.14
CA GLY A 75 -9.24 11.68 7.47
C GLY A 75 -8.75 10.48 6.67
N MET A 76 -7.63 10.58 5.95
CA MET A 76 -7.01 9.43 5.28
C MET A 76 -6.26 8.54 6.27
N ASN A 77 -6.32 7.24 6.06
CA ASN A 77 -5.82 6.22 6.99
C ASN A 77 -4.54 5.52 6.52
N HIS A 78 -4.16 5.65 5.25
CA HIS A 78 -2.94 5.03 4.76
C HIS A 78 -2.22 5.87 3.71
N ILE A 79 -0.94 5.57 3.57
CA ILE A 79 -0.05 6.11 2.53
C ILE A 79 0.57 4.93 1.76
N ARG A 80 0.52 5.00 0.43
CA ARG A 80 1.33 4.13 -0.43
C ARG A 80 2.54 4.92 -0.91
N ILE A 81 3.72 4.36 -0.68
CA ILE A 81 5.02 4.96 -1.02
C ILE A 81 5.65 4.15 -2.14
N PRO A 82 5.51 4.59 -3.40
CA PRO A 82 6.21 3.99 -4.53
C PRO A 82 7.72 4.06 -4.34
N VAL A 83 8.44 2.94 -4.53
CA VAL A 83 9.90 2.88 -4.39
C VAL A 83 10.50 2.08 -5.54
N THR A 84 11.43 2.66 -6.28
CA THR A 84 12.24 1.94 -7.26
C THR A 84 13.59 1.58 -6.64
N TRP A 85 13.90 0.30 -6.60
CA TRP A 85 15.07 -0.26 -5.90
C TRP A 85 16.22 -0.60 -6.82
N MET A 86 15.92 -1.31 -7.92
CA MET A 86 16.94 -1.86 -8.82
C MET A 86 17.38 -0.87 -9.89
N GLU A 87 16.59 0.17 -10.09
CA GLU A 87 16.88 1.25 -11.03
C GLU A 87 16.90 2.56 -10.24
N GLY A 88 17.91 3.37 -10.45
CA GLY A 88 18.04 4.60 -9.67
C GLY A 88 17.63 5.83 -10.44
N PHE A 89 17.43 6.90 -9.71
CA PHE A 89 17.41 8.22 -10.31
C PHE A 89 18.81 8.51 -10.85
N ASP A 90 18.90 8.87 -12.11
CA ASP A 90 20.17 9.20 -12.78
C ASP A 90 21.27 8.11 -12.60
N GLY A 91 20.87 6.84 -12.53
CA GLY A 91 21.77 5.71 -12.38
C GLY A 91 22.29 5.44 -10.96
N ASP A 92 21.59 5.92 -9.94
CA ASP A 92 21.92 5.70 -8.53
C ASP A 92 20.87 4.79 -7.82
N PRO A 93 20.91 3.45 -8.04
CA PRO A 93 19.94 2.51 -7.50
C PRO A 93 20.10 2.28 -5.99
N LEU A 94 19.00 1.84 -5.34
CA LEU A 94 19.01 1.43 -3.94
C LEU A 94 19.58 0.01 -3.74
N SER A 95 19.62 -0.79 -4.80
CA SER A 95 20.22 -2.15 -4.77
C SER A 95 21.30 -2.32 -5.83
N ASP A 96 22.15 -3.30 -5.63
CA ASP A 96 23.16 -3.68 -6.60
C ASP A 96 22.57 -4.56 -7.74
N GLU A 97 23.43 -4.99 -8.65
CA GLU A 97 23.07 -5.83 -9.80
C GLU A 97 22.46 -7.18 -9.42
N ASN A 98 22.71 -7.67 -8.20
CA ASN A 98 22.18 -8.93 -7.66
C ASN A 98 20.93 -8.72 -6.80
N GLY A 99 20.41 -7.50 -6.72
CA GLY A 99 19.23 -7.16 -5.91
C GLY A 99 19.52 -6.85 -4.45
N LYS A 100 20.82 -6.85 -4.02
CA LYS A 100 21.19 -6.60 -2.63
C LYS A 100 21.05 -5.13 -2.29
N VAL A 101 20.23 -4.82 -1.26
CA VAL A 101 19.89 -3.45 -0.88
C VAL A 101 20.99 -2.76 -0.09
N ASN A 102 21.29 -1.50 -0.46
CA ASN A 102 22.16 -0.62 0.30
C ASN A 102 21.38 0.21 1.32
N PHE A 103 21.20 -0.31 2.52
CA PHE A 103 20.48 0.38 3.60
C PHE A 103 21.18 1.61 4.17
N ASN A 104 22.42 1.90 3.74
CA ASN A 104 23.11 3.14 4.06
C ASN A 104 22.97 4.20 2.97
N HIS A 105 22.23 3.91 1.91
CA HIS A 105 21.99 4.87 0.83
C HIS A 105 21.21 6.08 1.37
N PRO A 106 21.62 7.34 1.09
CA PRO A 106 20.95 8.53 1.63
C PRO A 106 19.42 8.55 1.35
N ARG A 107 19.00 8.18 0.14
CA ARG A 107 17.59 8.10 -0.23
C ARG A 107 16.83 7.04 0.57
N PHE A 108 17.45 5.90 0.87
CA PHE A 108 16.84 4.89 1.74
C PHE A 108 16.67 5.40 3.19
N LEU A 109 17.66 6.15 3.70
CA LEU A 109 17.57 6.72 5.05
C LEU A 109 16.43 7.75 5.15
N GLU A 110 16.17 8.53 4.10
CA GLU A 110 14.99 9.42 4.05
C GLU A 110 13.70 8.62 3.94
N LEU A 111 13.63 7.60 3.07
CA LEU A 111 12.48 6.69 2.97
C LEU A 111 12.13 6.08 4.33
N LYS A 112 13.13 5.57 5.05
CA LYS A 112 12.91 5.01 6.39
C LYS A 112 12.30 6.01 7.35
N LYS A 113 12.78 7.26 7.38
CA LYS A 113 12.22 8.33 8.23
C LYS A 113 10.76 8.62 7.87
N VAL A 114 10.41 8.60 6.58
CA VAL A 114 9.04 8.80 6.10
C VAL A 114 8.13 7.65 6.55
N ILE A 115 8.60 6.40 6.43
CA ILE A 115 7.86 5.22 6.91
C ILE A 115 7.64 5.31 8.41
N ASP A 116 8.70 5.55 9.18
CA ASP A 116 8.63 5.66 10.64
C ASP A 116 7.63 6.74 11.06
N PHE A 117 7.72 7.93 10.47
CA PHE A 117 6.82 9.04 10.77
C PHE A 117 5.36 8.71 10.45
N ALA A 118 5.07 8.11 9.29
CA ALA A 118 3.71 7.74 8.91
C ALA A 118 3.11 6.72 9.89
N LEU A 119 3.89 5.71 10.30
CA LEU A 119 3.49 4.72 11.30
C LEU A 119 3.28 5.37 12.69
N GLU A 120 4.13 6.31 13.10
CA GLU A 120 3.98 7.09 14.35
C GLU A 120 2.69 7.91 14.34
N GLN A 121 2.28 8.41 13.17
CA GLN A 121 1.00 9.09 13.01
C GLN A 121 -0.20 8.12 13.02
N GLY A 122 0.03 6.82 13.09
CA GLY A 122 -1.01 5.79 13.10
C GLY A 122 -1.57 5.44 11.72
N LEU A 123 -0.87 5.80 10.65
CA LEU A 123 -1.24 5.40 9.29
C LEU A 123 -0.78 3.96 9.01
N TYR A 124 -1.49 3.29 8.11
CA TYR A 124 -0.95 2.14 7.39
C TYR A 124 0.00 2.63 6.30
N VAL A 125 1.06 1.89 6.05
CA VAL A 125 2.08 2.24 5.06
C VAL A 125 2.27 1.08 4.09
N VAL A 126 2.12 1.33 2.81
CA VAL A 126 2.42 0.36 1.75
C VAL A 126 3.71 0.77 1.05
N ILE A 127 4.67 -0.14 0.94
CA ILE A 127 5.87 0.04 0.10
C ILE A 127 5.95 -1.07 -0.93
N ASN A 128 6.56 -0.80 -2.09
CA ASN A 128 6.60 -1.74 -3.20
C ASN A 128 7.94 -1.73 -3.95
N ALA A 129 8.10 -2.66 -4.92
CA ALA A 129 9.04 -2.53 -6.02
C ALA A 129 8.27 -1.87 -7.18
N HIS A 130 8.59 -0.59 -7.51
CA HIS A 130 7.70 0.23 -8.33
C HIS A 130 8.02 0.17 -9.83
N HIS A 131 8.92 1.01 -10.33
CA HIS A 131 9.14 1.07 -11.77
C HIS A 131 9.86 -0.17 -12.29
N GLU A 132 11.07 -0.45 -11.84
CA GLU A 132 11.88 -1.64 -12.21
C GLU A 132 11.77 -2.00 -13.71
N ARG A 133 11.87 -0.99 -14.60
CA ARG A 133 11.52 -1.12 -16.02
C ARG A 133 12.38 -2.13 -16.75
N HIS A 134 13.70 -2.04 -16.57
CA HIS A 134 14.62 -2.99 -17.20
C HIS A 134 14.36 -4.42 -16.75
N PHE A 135 14.05 -4.60 -15.45
CA PHE A 135 13.68 -5.90 -14.91
C PHE A 135 12.39 -6.41 -15.57
N LYS A 136 11.33 -5.59 -15.62
CA LYS A 136 10.04 -5.96 -16.17
C LYS A 136 10.10 -6.24 -17.68
N GLU A 137 10.84 -5.43 -18.44
CA GLU A 137 10.98 -5.57 -19.89
C GLU A 137 11.75 -6.82 -20.30
N ASN A 138 12.72 -7.26 -19.48
CA ASN A 138 13.64 -8.35 -19.83
C ASN A 138 13.43 -9.64 -19.01
N TYR A 139 12.40 -9.69 -18.17
CA TYR A 139 12.12 -10.88 -17.36
C TYR A 139 11.83 -12.10 -18.25
N ASP A 140 12.55 -13.18 -18.02
CA ASP A 140 12.47 -14.43 -18.80
C ASP A 140 12.28 -15.67 -17.94
N ASN A 141 11.97 -15.49 -16.65
CA ASN A 141 11.86 -16.53 -15.63
C ASN A 141 13.17 -17.33 -15.41
N SER A 142 14.33 -16.78 -15.80
CA SER A 142 15.62 -17.41 -15.49
C SER A 142 15.97 -17.27 -14.00
N ASP A 143 16.84 -18.18 -13.54
CA ASP A 143 17.37 -18.15 -12.17
C ASP A 143 17.97 -16.77 -11.84
N SER A 144 18.64 -16.13 -12.81
CA SER A 144 19.26 -14.81 -12.60
C SER A 144 18.25 -13.73 -12.22
N PHE A 145 17.11 -13.65 -12.91
CA PHE A 145 16.04 -12.70 -12.56
C PHE A 145 15.33 -13.12 -11.27
N ASN A 146 15.06 -14.39 -11.10
CA ASN A 146 14.38 -14.92 -9.91
C ASN A 146 15.20 -14.73 -8.64
N ASP A 147 16.50 -15.04 -8.68
CA ASP A 147 17.42 -14.86 -7.55
C ASP A 147 17.60 -13.38 -7.19
N LYS A 148 17.70 -12.51 -8.18
CA LYS A 148 17.78 -11.06 -7.98
C LYS A 148 16.54 -10.55 -7.24
N PHE A 149 15.34 -10.94 -7.66
CA PHE A 149 14.09 -10.50 -7.04
C PHE A 149 13.88 -11.12 -5.65
N THR A 150 14.29 -12.39 -5.47
CA THR A 150 14.33 -13.05 -4.17
C THR A 150 15.27 -12.32 -3.20
N THR A 151 16.46 -11.95 -3.65
CA THR A 151 17.44 -11.21 -2.83
C THR A 151 16.87 -9.86 -2.41
N LEU A 152 16.27 -9.11 -3.34
CA LEU A 152 15.65 -7.82 -3.07
C LEU A 152 14.61 -7.92 -1.94
N TRP A 153 13.63 -8.81 -2.10
CA TRP A 153 12.56 -8.91 -1.11
C TRP A 153 13.00 -9.54 0.21
N THR A 154 13.98 -10.44 0.18
CA THR A 154 14.59 -10.99 1.40
C THR A 154 15.29 -9.89 2.20
N ASP A 155 16.06 -9.03 1.54
CA ASP A 155 16.76 -7.92 2.21
C ASP A 155 15.76 -6.91 2.79
N ILE A 156 14.76 -6.47 2.00
CA ILE A 156 13.71 -5.54 2.45
C ILE A 156 12.96 -6.14 3.64
N ALA A 157 12.49 -7.38 3.51
CA ALA A 157 11.72 -8.05 4.54
C ALA A 157 12.50 -8.26 5.83
N ASN A 158 13.78 -8.62 5.77
CA ASN A 158 14.65 -8.72 6.94
C ASN A 158 14.86 -7.38 7.62
N PHE A 159 15.06 -6.30 6.85
CA PHE A 159 15.26 -4.97 7.42
C PHE A 159 14.03 -4.49 8.21
N PHE A 160 12.83 -4.75 7.70
CA PHE A 160 11.59 -4.33 8.31
C PHE A 160 10.90 -5.43 9.15
N GLN A 161 11.60 -6.50 9.51
CA GLN A 161 11.02 -7.68 10.17
C GLN A 161 10.30 -7.34 11.48
N GLU A 162 10.84 -6.40 12.27
CA GLU A 162 10.30 -6.00 13.57
C GLU A 162 9.17 -4.96 13.48
N TYR A 163 8.89 -4.42 12.29
CA TYR A 163 7.78 -3.49 12.10
C TYR A 163 6.45 -4.22 12.22
N ASP A 164 5.44 -3.56 12.79
CA ASP A 164 4.12 -4.15 12.98
C ASP A 164 3.34 -4.33 11.65
N GLN A 165 2.13 -4.89 11.72
CA GLN A 165 1.28 -5.19 10.54
C GLN A 165 0.80 -3.95 9.78
N ARG A 166 0.99 -2.74 10.32
CA ARG A 166 0.65 -1.52 9.59
C ARG A 166 1.65 -1.18 8.47
N LEU A 167 2.84 -1.79 8.48
CA LEU A 167 3.73 -1.78 7.32
C LEU A 167 3.38 -2.96 6.42
N ILE A 168 2.98 -2.70 5.20
CA ILE A 168 2.45 -3.63 4.20
C ILE A 168 3.42 -3.66 3.02
N PHE A 169 3.63 -4.83 2.44
CA PHE A 169 4.47 -4.98 1.26
C PHE A 169 3.62 -5.29 0.03
N GLU A 170 3.90 -4.59 -1.07
CA GLU A 170 3.33 -4.85 -2.39
C GLU A 170 4.45 -5.35 -3.30
N VAL A 171 4.31 -6.57 -3.82
CA VAL A 171 5.42 -7.31 -4.45
C VAL A 171 6.00 -6.60 -5.66
N LEU A 172 5.17 -6.24 -6.64
CA LEU A 172 5.60 -5.56 -7.86
C LEU A 172 4.48 -4.68 -8.38
N ASN A 173 4.77 -3.38 -8.51
CA ASN A 173 3.87 -2.42 -9.12
C ASN A 173 3.74 -2.66 -10.62
N GLU A 174 2.52 -2.64 -11.13
CA GLU A 174 2.23 -2.55 -12.56
C GLU A 174 3.08 -3.49 -13.43
N PRO A 175 2.98 -4.81 -13.28
CA PRO A 175 3.63 -5.73 -14.20
C PRO A 175 3.26 -5.43 -15.65
N GLU A 176 4.29 -5.16 -16.46
CA GLU A 176 4.22 -4.79 -17.88
C GLU A 176 5.43 -5.42 -18.63
N GLY A 177 5.67 -5.07 -19.89
CA GLY A 177 6.76 -5.64 -20.65
C GLY A 177 6.60 -7.15 -20.81
N ALA A 178 7.54 -7.96 -20.32
CA ALA A 178 7.47 -9.42 -20.37
C ALA A 178 6.24 -10.02 -19.65
N PHE A 179 5.64 -9.28 -18.73
CA PHE A 179 4.41 -9.66 -18.03
C PHE A 179 3.12 -9.38 -18.84
N GLY A 180 3.25 -8.78 -20.02
CA GLY A 180 2.14 -8.49 -20.92
C GLY A 180 1.36 -7.21 -20.58
N GLN A 181 0.96 -6.52 -21.64
CA GLN A 181 0.21 -5.26 -21.54
C GLN A 181 -0.80 -5.11 -22.66
N MET A 182 -1.83 -4.29 -22.45
CA MET A 182 -2.82 -4.00 -23.48
C MET A 182 -2.16 -3.32 -24.68
N GLY A 183 -2.36 -3.89 -25.88
CA GLY A 183 -1.75 -3.40 -27.11
C GLY A 183 -0.25 -3.66 -27.24
N GLY A 184 0.36 -4.39 -26.30
CA GLY A 184 1.77 -4.77 -26.33
C GLY A 184 2.02 -6.15 -26.92
N ASP A 185 3.30 -6.49 -27.02
CA ASP A 185 3.81 -7.80 -27.37
C ASP A 185 4.90 -8.16 -26.32
N PRO A 186 4.61 -9.12 -25.38
CA PRO A 186 3.41 -9.93 -25.27
C PRO A 186 2.14 -9.17 -24.89
N SER A 187 0.99 -9.69 -25.32
CA SER A 187 -0.32 -9.18 -24.91
C SER A 187 -0.60 -9.52 -23.44
N HIS A 188 -1.42 -8.72 -22.78
CA HIS A 188 -1.92 -9.00 -21.42
C HIS A 188 -2.66 -10.34 -21.27
N ASN A 189 -3.17 -10.91 -22.36
CA ASN A 189 -3.83 -12.22 -22.40
C ASN A 189 -2.90 -13.36 -22.87
N ASP A 190 -1.61 -13.08 -23.09
CA ASP A 190 -0.64 -14.11 -23.42
C ASP A 190 -0.48 -15.06 -22.23
N PRO A 191 -0.64 -16.40 -22.42
CA PRO A 191 -0.55 -17.37 -21.33
C PRO A 191 0.80 -17.33 -20.60
N LEU A 192 1.91 -17.10 -21.31
CA LEU A 192 3.24 -17.02 -20.73
C LEU A 192 3.40 -15.75 -19.88
N ALA A 193 2.89 -14.62 -20.37
CA ALA A 193 2.91 -13.37 -19.62
C ALA A 193 2.09 -13.45 -18.32
N ILE A 194 0.94 -14.12 -18.35
CA ILE A 194 0.12 -14.42 -17.17
C ILE A 194 0.88 -15.34 -16.21
N GLU A 195 1.52 -16.39 -16.72
CA GLU A 195 2.35 -17.30 -15.93
C GLU A 195 3.50 -16.54 -15.24
N TYR A 196 4.20 -15.66 -15.96
CA TYR A 196 5.27 -14.84 -15.43
C TYR A 196 4.77 -13.92 -14.32
N THR A 197 3.58 -13.31 -14.50
CA THR A 197 2.96 -12.47 -13.48
C THR A 197 2.71 -13.25 -12.19
N ARG A 198 2.08 -14.41 -12.27
CA ARG A 198 1.85 -15.28 -11.10
C ARG A 198 3.15 -15.74 -10.46
N LYS A 199 4.15 -16.11 -11.29
CA LYS A 199 5.45 -16.60 -10.85
C LYS A 199 6.22 -15.55 -10.05
N ILE A 200 6.29 -14.31 -10.53
CA ILE A 200 7.04 -13.25 -9.83
C ILE A 200 6.35 -12.86 -8.51
N MET A 201 5.00 -12.87 -8.46
CA MET A 201 4.27 -12.66 -7.22
C MET A 201 4.54 -13.77 -6.20
N GLN A 202 4.56 -15.04 -6.62
CA GLN A 202 4.94 -16.16 -5.77
C GLN A 202 6.36 -16.00 -5.20
N ILE A 203 7.33 -15.66 -6.06
CA ILE A 203 8.74 -15.47 -5.65
C ILE A 203 8.85 -14.37 -4.57
N GLY A 204 8.15 -13.24 -4.76
CA GLY A 204 8.16 -12.16 -3.78
C GLY A 204 7.56 -12.59 -2.43
N ILE A 205 6.43 -13.30 -2.46
CA ILE A 205 5.80 -13.82 -1.23
C ILE A 205 6.72 -14.81 -0.53
N ASP A 206 7.27 -15.79 -1.25
CA ASP A 206 8.16 -16.81 -0.68
C ASP A 206 9.39 -16.16 -0.03
N ALA A 207 9.99 -15.17 -0.70
CA ALA A 207 11.11 -14.41 -0.17
C ALA A 207 10.74 -13.71 1.15
N ILE A 208 9.61 -12.99 1.18
CA ILE A 208 9.12 -12.28 2.36
C ILE A 208 8.82 -13.25 3.50
N ARG A 209 8.04 -14.30 3.25
CA ARG A 209 7.62 -15.28 4.28
C ARG A 209 8.80 -16.06 4.86
N SER A 210 9.84 -16.34 4.05
CA SER A 210 11.05 -17.05 4.48
C SER A 210 11.82 -16.34 5.59
N THR A 211 11.69 -15.04 5.71
CA THR A 211 12.39 -14.23 6.73
C THR A 211 11.80 -14.41 8.13
N GLY A 212 10.55 -14.87 8.26
CA GLY A 212 9.92 -15.14 9.55
C GLY A 212 9.56 -13.87 10.35
N GLY A 213 9.54 -13.96 11.69
CA GLY A 213 9.17 -12.83 12.54
C GLY A 213 7.77 -12.29 12.20
N ASN A 214 7.59 -10.97 12.24
CA ASN A 214 6.32 -10.32 11.88
C ASN A 214 5.96 -10.48 10.39
N ASN A 215 6.92 -10.86 9.55
CA ASN A 215 6.65 -11.10 8.12
C ASN A 215 5.81 -12.36 7.86
N ARG A 216 5.61 -13.23 8.86
CA ARG A 216 4.68 -14.37 8.74
C ARG A 216 3.22 -13.94 8.62
N THR A 217 2.88 -12.82 9.25
CA THR A 217 1.51 -12.30 9.32
C THR A 217 1.39 -10.89 8.71
N ARG A 218 2.47 -10.39 8.10
CA ARG A 218 2.46 -9.13 7.36
C ARG A 218 1.59 -9.27 6.13
N ILE A 219 0.75 -8.26 5.87
CA ILE A 219 -0.01 -8.25 4.63
C ILE A 219 0.96 -8.09 3.45
N VAL A 220 0.84 -9.00 2.48
CA VAL A 220 1.55 -8.92 1.21
C VAL A 220 0.53 -8.76 0.09
N MET A 221 0.70 -7.72 -0.70
CA MET A 221 -0.16 -7.42 -1.84
C MET A 221 0.47 -7.93 -3.13
N ILE A 222 -0.31 -8.65 -3.93
CA ILE A 222 0.03 -9.07 -5.29
C ILE A 222 -0.69 -8.20 -6.31
N GLY A 223 -0.08 -8.02 -7.47
CA GLY A 223 -0.64 -7.22 -8.55
C GLY A 223 -1.14 -8.06 -9.72
N THR A 224 -1.81 -7.38 -10.65
CA THR A 224 -2.20 -7.91 -11.97
C THR A 224 -1.28 -7.33 -13.05
N ASN A 225 -1.23 -7.94 -14.22
CA ASN A 225 -0.47 -7.41 -15.36
C ASN A 225 -1.18 -6.22 -16.05
N SER A 226 -0.62 -5.77 -17.18
CA SER A 226 -1.16 -4.62 -17.93
C SER A 226 -1.30 -3.36 -17.08
N TRP A 227 -0.20 -2.94 -16.43
CA TRP A 227 -0.15 -1.80 -15.52
C TRP A 227 -1.07 -1.94 -14.28
N GLY A 228 -1.18 -3.15 -13.76
CA GLY A 228 -2.03 -3.40 -12.58
C GLY A 228 -3.52 -3.25 -12.86
N ASN A 229 -3.95 -3.27 -14.13
CA ASN A 229 -5.32 -2.95 -14.51
C ASN A 229 -6.33 -3.88 -13.82
N HIS A 230 -7.35 -3.31 -13.19
CA HIS A 230 -8.34 -4.02 -12.41
C HIS A 230 -9.10 -5.08 -13.24
N ASN A 231 -9.21 -4.90 -14.56
CA ASN A 231 -9.84 -5.88 -15.45
C ASN A 231 -9.03 -7.16 -15.58
N GLN A 232 -7.74 -7.13 -15.27
CA GLN A 232 -6.88 -8.30 -15.39
C GLN A 232 -6.98 -9.26 -14.19
N ILE A 233 -7.71 -8.89 -13.14
CA ILE A 233 -7.93 -9.79 -12.01
C ILE A 233 -8.60 -11.09 -12.46
N PHE A 234 -9.57 -11.03 -13.39
CA PHE A 234 -10.29 -12.18 -13.92
C PHE A 234 -9.41 -13.13 -14.74
N THR A 235 -8.35 -12.61 -15.35
CA THR A 235 -7.44 -13.38 -16.19
C THR A 235 -6.23 -13.86 -15.40
N ASN A 236 -5.66 -13.00 -14.57
CA ASN A 236 -4.51 -13.37 -13.74
C ASN A 236 -4.91 -14.34 -12.62
N TYR A 237 -6.08 -14.15 -12.02
CA TYR A 237 -6.56 -14.95 -10.88
C TYR A 237 -8.01 -15.39 -11.10
N PRO A 238 -8.28 -16.30 -12.06
CA PRO A 238 -9.64 -16.75 -12.38
C PRO A 238 -10.30 -17.55 -11.26
N ASP A 239 -9.50 -18.13 -10.37
CA ASP A 239 -9.92 -18.95 -9.24
C ASP A 239 -8.89 -18.87 -8.11
N ARG A 240 -9.26 -19.37 -6.93
CA ARG A 240 -8.39 -19.36 -5.75
C ARG A 240 -7.09 -20.16 -5.96
N GLU A 241 -7.12 -21.23 -6.74
CA GLU A 241 -5.94 -22.08 -6.99
C GLU A 241 -4.87 -21.34 -7.80
N SER A 242 -5.26 -20.34 -8.58
CA SER A 242 -4.36 -19.49 -9.37
C SER A 242 -3.61 -18.44 -8.54
N LEU A 243 -4.01 -18.22 -7.29
CA LEU A 243 -3.30 -17.34 -6.37
C LEU A 243 -1.98 -17.97 -5.91
N PRO A 244 -0.99 -17.16 -5.50
CA PRO A 244 0.22 -17.69 -4.87
C PRO A 244 -0.11 -18.61 -3.70
N GLY A 245 0.63 -19.76 -3.64
CA GLY A 245 0.38 -20.80 -2.65
C GLY A 245 -1.01 -21.44 -2.71
N GLY A 246 -1.72 -21.33 -3.84
CA GLY A 246 -3.10 -21.82 -3.96
C GLY A 246 -4.10 -21.04 -3.09
N GLY A 247 -3.75 -19.81 -2.70
CA GLY A 247 -4.56 -18.96 -1.86
C GLY A 247 -4.64 -19.39 -0.39
N GLU A 248 -3.70 -20.19 0.09
CA GLU A 248 -3.69 -20.63 1.51
C GLU A 248 -3.15 -19.58 2.49
N ASP A 249 -2.54 -18.48 1.99
CA ASP A 249 -2.01 -17.41 2.82
C ASP A 249 -3.12 -16.44 3.26
N ASP A 250 -3.49 -16.45 4.54
CA ASP A 250 -4.52 -15.60 5.15
C ASP A 250 -4.14 -14.10 5.20
N TYR A 251 -2.89 -13.78 4.92
CA TYR A 251 -2.34 -12.41 4.93
C TYR A 251 -2.04 -11.90 3.53
N LEU A 252 -2.73 -12.44 2.52
CA LEU A 252 -2.66 -12.02 1.13
C LEU A 252 -3.75 -10.98 0.84
N ALA A 253 -3.41 -9.96 0.04
CA ALA A 253 -4.35 -9.05 -0.58
C ALA A 253 -4.01 -8.85 -2.07
N ILE A 254 -4.96 -8.40 -2.87
CA ILE A 254 -4.72 -8.08 -4.28
C ILE A 254 -4.77 -6.56 -4.45
N GLN A 255 -3.71 -6.02 -5.03
CA GLN A 255 -3.60 -4.61 -5.40
C GLN A 255 -3.88 -4.48 -6.90
N ILE A 256 -4.74 -3.53 -7.24
CA ILE A 256 -5.17 -3.23 -8.61
C ILE A 256 -5.22 -1.74 -8.84
N HIS A 257 -5.11 -1.33 -10.10
CA HIS A 257 -5.19 0.07 -10.52
C HIS A 257 -6.37 0.30 -11.46
N SER A 258 -6.91 1.51 -11.46
CA SER A 258 -7.90 1.93 -12.45
C SER A 258 -7.73 3.39 -12.84
N TYR A 259 -7.33 3.59 -14.08
CA TYR A 259 -7.40 4.85 -14.78
C TYR A 259 -8.36 4.75 -15.98
N ASP A 260 -9.42 3.96 -15.80
CA ASP A 260 -10.40 3.67 -16.84
C ASP A 260 -11.60 4.64 -16.79
N PRO A 261 -12.04 5.16 -17.96
CA PRO A 261 -11.33 5.07 -19.23
C PRO A 261 -10.15 6.06 -19.30
N TRP A 262 -9.06 5.64 -19.95
CA TRP A 262 -7.84 6.47 -20.07
C TRP A 262 -8.10 7.80 -20.79
N GLU A 263 -9.06 7.83 -21.72
CA GLU A 263 -9.49 9.03 -22.41
C GLU A 263 -10.06 10.09 -21.46
N PHE A 264 -10.54 9.68 -20.29
CA PHE A 264 -10.96 10.60 -19.22
C PHE A 264 -9.88 10.75 -18.15
N CYS A 265 -9.33 9.65 -17.65
CA CYS A 265 -8.43 9.65 -16.48
C CYS A 265 -7.00 10.05 -16.82
N GLY A 266 -6.51 9.77 -18.03
CA GLY A 266 -5.12 9.97 -18.43
C GLY A 266 -4.69 11.43 -18.45
N GLN A 267 -3.36 11.66 -18.47
CA GLN A 267 -2.77 13.00 -18.50
C GLN A 267 -3.15 13.82 -19.75
N ASP A 268 -3.49 13.16 -20.85
CA ASP A 268 -3.97 13.77 -22.09
C ASP A 268 -5.49 13.61 -22.28
N GLY A 269 -6.17 13.19 -21.22
CA GLY A 269 -7.61 12.93 -21.24
C GLY A 269 -8.48 14.19 -21.27
N ASP A 270 -9.75 14.00 -21.56
CA ASP A 270 -10.75 15.06 -21.68
C ASP A 270 -12.01 14.77 -20.86
N ASN A 271 -12.61 15.81 -20.29
CA ASN A 271 -13.79 15.69 -19.45
C ASN A 271 -15.04 15.18 -20.21
N SER A 272 -15.09 15.33 -21.54
CA SER A 272 -16.19 14.79 -22.37
C SER A 272 -16.20 13.26 -22.46
N ALA A 273 -15.08 12.61 -22.14
CA ALA A 273 -14.93 11.15 -22.09
C ALA A 273 -15.36 10.52 -20.75
N TYR A 274 -15.99 11.31 -19.85
CA TYR A 274 -16.49 10.78 -18.59
C TYR A 274 -17.51 9.67 -18.79
N PRO A 275 -17.30 8.46 -18.24
CA PRO A 275 -18.15 7.30 -18.53
C PRO A 275 -19.48 7.33 -17.78
N GLY A 276 -19.62 8.19 -16.76
CA GLY A 276 -20.74 8.20 -15.84
C GLY A 276 -20.51 7.34 -14.58
N ASN A 277 -21.11 7.76 -13.47
CA ASN A 277 -20.92 7.09 -12.17
C ASN A 277 -21.31 5.61 -12.22
N ASP A 278 -22.44 5.28 -12.86
CA ASP A 278 -22.96 3.92 -12.88
C ASP A 278 -21.98 2.93 -13.56
N VAL A 279 -21.27 3.37 -14.59
CA VAL A 279 -20.26 2.52 -15.28
C VAL A 279 -19.12 2.19 -14.32
N ILE A 280 -18.63 3.19 -13.60
CA ILE A 280 -17.56 3.03 -12.61
C ILE A 280 -18.01 2.09 -11.48
N ILE A 281 -19.20 2.37 -10.90
CA ILE A 281 -19.76 1.61 -9.78
C ILE A 281 -19.95 0.14 -10.19
N ASN A 282 -20.58 -0.12 -11.33
CA ASN A 282 -20.86 -1.49 -11.76
C ASN A 282 -19.58 -2.28 -11.98
N ARG A 283 -18.57 -1.66 -12.61
CA ARG A 283 -17.28 -2.33 -12.83
C ARG A 283 -16.55 -2.63 -11.53
N MET A 284 -16.51 -1.68 -10.60
CA MET A 284 -15.88 -1.90 -9.29
C MET A 284 -16.60 -2.99 -8.49
N LYS A 285 -17.93 -3.10 -8.59
CA LYS A 285 -18.70 -4.18 -7.97
C LYS A 285 -18.40 -5.55 -8.56
N GLU A 286 -18.26 -5.65 -9.89
CA GLU A 286 -17.85 -6.91 -10.55
C GLU A 286 -16.47 -7.36 -10.04
N VAL A 287 -15.53 -6.43 -9.92
CA VAL A 287 -14.18 -6.69 -9.41
C VAL A 287 -14.21 -7.09 -7.93
N ALA A 288 -15.00 -6.40 -7.12
CA ALA A 288 -15.18 -6.73 -5.69
C ALA A 288 -15.77 -8.12 -5.50
N SER A 289 -16.85 -8.45 -6.24
CA SER A 289 -17.46 -9.78 -6.20
C SER A 289 -16.47 -10.90 -6.54
N HIS A 290 -15.59 -10.66 -7.52
CA HIS A 290 -14.55 -11.62 -7.85
C HIS A 290 -13.52 -11.77 -6.73
N GLY A 291 -13.12 -10.68 -6.06
CA GLY A 291 -12.28 -10.72 -4.88
C GLY A 291 -12.90 -11.55 -3.74
N GLU A 292 -14.21 -11.42 -3.54
CA GLU A 292 -14.97 -12.25 -2.58
C GLU A 292 -14.96 -13.75 -2.97
N GLU A 293 -15.14 -14.07 -4.26
CA GLU A 293 -15.04 -15.44 -4.76
C GLU A 293 -13.65 -16.05 -4.56
N LEU A 294 -12.60 -15.23 -4.73
CA LEU A 294 -11.22 -15.62 -4.43
C LEU A 294 -10.95 -15.75 -2.93
N GLY A 295 -11.77 -15.12 -2.08
CA GLY A 295 -11.59 -15.04 -0.63
C GLY A 295 -10.38 -14.17 -0.22
N VAL A 296 -10.05 -13.13 -1.03
CA VAL A 296 -8.91 -12.24 -0.82
C VAL A 296 -9.37 -10.79 -0.94
N PRO A 297 -9.06 -9.91 0.04
CA PRO A 297 -9.47 -8.51 -0.01
C PRO A 297 -8.68 -7.72 -1.05
N LEU A 298 -9.28 -6.62 -1.53
CA LEU A 298 -8.75 -5.83 -2.63
C LEU A 298 -8.35 -4.42 -2.17
N HIS A 299 -7.30 -3.90 -2.81
CA HIS A 299 -6.84 -2.52 -2.68
C HIS A 299 -6.76 -1.87 -4.07
N TYR A 300 -7.55 -0.82 -4.30
CA TYR A 300 -7.35 0.07 -5.44
C TYR A 300 -6.12 0.94 -5.18
N GLY A 301 -4.93 0.42 -5.50
CA GLY A 301 -3.64 1.02 -5.19
C GLY A 301 -3.39 2.35 -5.90
N GLU A 302 -3.98 2.53 -7.09
CA GLU A 302 -3.93 3.79 -7.81
C GLU A 302 -5.24 4.07 -8.56
N PHE A 303 -5.67 5.32 -8.49
CA PHE A 303 -6.69 5.91 -9.34
C PHE A 303 -6.54 7.44 -9.37
N GLY A 304 -7.02 8.07 -10.41
CA GLY A 304 -6.93 9.53 -10.49
C GLY A 304 -7.32 10.10 -11.85
N VAL A 305 -7.30 11.43 -11.96
CA VAL A 305 -7.52 12.16 -13.20
C VAL A 305 -6.36 13.12 -13.42
N GLY A 306 -5.60 12.91 -14.49
CA GLY A 306 -4.47 13.75 -14.90
C GLY A 306 -4.85 14.78 -15.95
N ARG A 307 -4.11 15.89 -16.01
CA ARG A 307 -4.17 16.87 -17.10
C ARG A 307 -2.80 17.50 -17.27
N ARG A 308 -2.13 17.17 -18.38
CA ARG A 308 -0.77 17.66 -18.67
C ARG A 308 -0.77 19.11 -19.12
N ILE A 309 -1.67 19.47 -20.03
CA ILE A 309 -1.67 20.78 -20.68
C ILE A 309 -2.37 21.84 -19.84
N SER A 310 -3.52 21.50 -19.25
CA SER A 310 -4.33 22.44 -18.46
C SER A 310 -4.90 21.78 -17.22
N GLN A 311 -4.17 21.89 -16.13
CA GLN A 311 -4.60 21.29 -14.85
C GLN A 311 -5.89 21.89 -14.30
N SER A 312 -6.25 23.13 -14.68
CA SER A 312 -7.51 23.76 -14.30
C SER A 312 -8.75 23.02 -14.83
N GLN A 313 -8.61 22.18 -15.86
CA GLN A 313 -9.69 21.28 -16.30
C GLN A 313 -10.07 20.24 -15.26
N ARG A 314 -9.25 20.04 -14.25
CA ARG A 314 -9.55 19.18 -13.08
C ARG A 314 -10.45 19.87 -12.06
N ASP A 315 -10.57 21.21 -12.10
CA ASP A 315 -11.45 21.97 -11.22
C ASP A 315 -12.90 21.95 -11.71
N THR A 316 -13.46 20.78 -11.80
CA THR A 316 -14.85 20.60 -12.21
C THR A 316 -15.57 19.65 -11.25
N ARG A 317 -16.91 19.80 -11.18
CA ARG A 317 -17.72 18.87 -10.40
C ARG A 317 -17.57 17.44 -10.90
N LEU A 318 -17.49 17.24 -12.21
CA LEU A 318 -17.36 15.94 -12.85
C LEU A 318 -16.10 15.18 -12.41
N VAL A 319 -14.94 15.87 -12.32
CA VAL A 319 -13.71 15.27 -11.80
C VAL A 319 -13.86 14.95 -10.31
N ARG A 320 -14.45 15.85 -9.52
CA ARG A 320 -14.72 15.57 -8.10
C ARG A 320 -15.68 14.40 -7.90
N ASP A 321 -16.73 14.30 -8.73
CA ASP A 321 -17.68 13.18 -8.72
C ASP A 321 -16.98 11.84 -9.04
N TYR A 322 -16.02 11.81 -9.98
CA TYR A 322 -15.21 10.63 -10.25
C TYR A 322 -14.47 10.13 -8.99
N TYR A 323 -13.67 11.01 -8.37
CA TYR A 323 -12.92 10.64 -7.15
C TYR A 323 -13.84 10.16 -6.04
N ARG A 324 -14.95 10.86 -5.82
CA ARG A 324 -15.94 10.46 -4.82
C ARG A 324 -16.59 9.12 -5.15
N THR A 325 -16.94 8.88 -6.41
CA THR A 325 -17.55 7.61 -6.84
C THR A 325 -16.61 6.44 -6.59
N VAL A 326 -15.33 6.56 -6.96
CA VAL A 326 -14.34 5.51 -6.71
C VAL A 326 -14.22 5.23 -5.21
N VAL A 327 -13.99 6.27 -4.39
CA VAL A 327 -13.80 6.12 -2.94
C VAL A 327 -15.04 5.53 -2.26
N GLN A 328 -16.23 6.05 -2.56
CA GLN A 328 -17.46 5.58 -1.92
C GLN A 328 -17.82 4.16 -2.34
N THR A 329 -17.54 3.78 -3.60
CA THR A 329 -17.76 2.42 -4.06
C THR A 329 -16.76 1.46 -3.43
N ALA A 330 -15.47 1.80 -3.41
CA ALA A 330 -14.46 0.99 -2.74
C ALA A 330 -14.85 0.71 -1.29
N LYS A 331 -15.21 1.75 -0.53
CA LYS A 331 -15.64 1.63 0.86
C LYS A 331 -16.91 0.78 1.03
N ALA A 332 -17.90 0.94 0.16
CA ALA A 332 -19.15 0.19 0.22
C ALA A 332 -18.94 -1.31 -0.05
N GLU A 333 -17.95 -1.66 -0.88
CA GLU A 333 -17.59 -3.03 -1.23
C GLU A 333 -16.42 -3.58 -0.37
N GLY A 334 -16.07 -2.93 0.75
CA GLY A 334 -15.03 -3.41 1.69
C GLY A 334 -13.59 -3.34 1.17
N MET A 335 -13.35 -2.56 0.13
CA MET A 335 -12.02 -2.36 -0.46
C MET A 335 -11.35 -1.10 0.09
N ALA A 336 -10.01 -1.09 0.15
CA ALA A 336 -9.24 0.13 0.35
C ALA A 336 -8.95 0.83 -0.99
N SER A 337 -8.65 2.13 -0.95
CA SER A 337 -8.32 2.89 -2.16
C SER A 337 -7.32 4.00 -1.90
N SER A 338 -6.31 4.16 -2.79
CA SER A 338 -5.26 5.19 -2.72
C SER A 338 -5.33 6.12 -3.93
N ALA A 339 -5.69 7.36 -3.74
CA ALA A 339 -5.66 8.36 -4.81
C ALA A 339 -4.21 8.70 -5.21
N TRP A 340 -3.94 8.80 -6.51
CA TRP A 340 -2.62 9.16 -7.00
C TRP A 340 -2.35 10.66 -6.86
N ASP A 341 -1.34 11.04 -6.08
CA ASP A 341 -0.83 12.42 -6.00
C ASP A 341 0.64 12.47 -6.41
N ASP A 342 0.88 12.89 -7.65
CA ASP A 342 2.23 13.14 -8.17
C ASP A 342 2.71 14.57 -7.95
N ARG A 343 1.92 15.39 -7.29
CA ARG A 343 2.08 16.85 -7.17
C ARG A 343 2.22 17.58 -8.52
N GLY A 344 2.02 16.83 -9.62
CA GLY A 344 2.11 17.27 -11.00
C GLY A 344 0.78 17.21 -11.76
N TRP A 345 0.74 16.38 -12.79
CA TRP A 345 -0.43 16.27 -13.69
C TRP A 345 -1.66 15.70 -13.00
N PHE A 346 -1.46 14.79 -12.04
CA PHE A 346 -2.50 14.21 -11.18
C PHE A 346 -2.54 14.87 -9.80
N GLY A 347 -1.69 15.88 -9.54
CA GLY A 347 -1.46 16.47 -8.22
C GLY A 347 -2.73 16.84 -7.48
N LEU A 348 -2.92 16.30 -6.29
CA LEU A 348 -4.02 16.63 -5.38
C LEU A 348 -3.65 17.76 -4.43
N THR A 349 -2.36 18.01 -4.30
CA THR A 349 -1.79 19.03 -3.42
C THR A 349 -0.96 20.04 -4.19
N ASN A 350 -0.76 21.19 -3.59
CA ASN A 350 0.21 22.21 -3.98
C ASN A 350 0.82 22.84 -2.73
N GLY A 351 1.95 23.53 -2.91
CA GLY A 351 2.67 24.16 -1.82
C GLY A 351 4.08 23.65 -1.67
N SER A 352 4.70 23.97 -0.55
CA SER A 352 6.05 23.54 -0.17
C SER A 352 6.19 23.53 1.35
N ALA A 353 7.28 22.96 1.86
CA ALA A 353 7.58 23.01 3.29
C ALA A 353 7.64 24.44 3.85
N GLU A 354 8.11 25.40 3.06
CA GLU A 354 8.22 26.81 3.47
C GLU A 354 6.87 27.53 3.56
N ASN A 355 5.96 27.26 2.60
CA ASN A 355 4.70 27.99 2.45
C ASN A 355 3.48 27.20 2.94
N GLY A 356 3.70 25.96 3.41
CA GLY A 356 2.65 24.99 3.74
C GLY A 356 2.05 24.33 2.50
N PHE A 357 1.39 23.20 2.73
CA PHE A 357 0.66 22.46 1.70
C PHE A 357 -0.84 22.71 1.80
N SER A 358 -1.53 22.61 0.68
CA SER A 358 -2.99 22.71 0.61
C SER A 358 -3.54 21.84 -0.52
N PHE A 359 -4.80 21.40 -0.39
CA PHE A 359 -5.48 20.64 -1.44
C PHE A 359 -5.87 21.48 -2.63
N ARG A 360 -5.73 20.93 -3.82
CA ARG A 360 -6.09 21.54 -5.10
C ARG A 360 -7.53 21.21 -5.47
N PHE A 361 -8.20 22.16 -6.11
CA PHE A 361 -9.49 21.95 -6.79
C PHE A 361 -10.62 21.40 -5.88
N GLY A 362 -10.43 21.38 -4.57
CA GLY A 362 -11.41 20.81 -3.64
C GLY A 362 -11.66 19.31 -3.82
N ILE A 363 -10.77 18.58 -4.53
CA ILE A 363 -10.95 17.15 -4.83
C ILE A 363 -10.95 16.34 -3.53
N VAL A 364 -9.91 16.44 -2.71
CA VAL A 364 -9.78 15.65 -1.48
C VAL A 364 -10.93 15.90 -0.51
N PRO A 365 -11.25 17.17 -0.12
CA PRO A 365 -12.39 17.41 0.76
C PRO A 365 -13.72 16.88 0.20
N TYR A 366 -13.90 16.88 -1.14
CA TYR A 366 -15.15 16.41 -1.75
C TYR A 366 -15.24 14.88 -1.79
N MET A 367 -14.18 14.18 -2.11
CA MET A 367 -14.20 12.72 -2.20
C MET A 367 -14.40 12.03 -0.84
N LEU A 368 -14.00 12.69 0.26
CA LEU A 368 -14.12 12.18 1.63
C LEU A 368 -15.47 12.52 2.28
N GLN A 369 -16.33 13.33 1.65
CA GLN A 369 -17.67 13.60 2.17
C GLN A 369 -18.52 12.34 2.17
N SER A 370 -19.19 12.09 3.30
CA SER A 370 -20.21 11.06 3.38
C SER A 370 -21.31 11.27 2.32
N PRO A 371 -21.95 10.19 1.84
CA PRO A 371 -23.03 10.28 0.87
C PRO A 371 -24.18 11.20 1.28
#